data_1e5fa712fdb50f01e4946d3ff3c0ab3c
#
_entry.id   1e5fa712fdb50f01e4946d3ff3c0ab3c
#
_cell.length_a   1.000
_cell.length_b   1.000
_cell.length_c   1.000
_cell.angle_alpha   90.00
_cell.angle_beta   90.00
_cell.angle_gamma   90.00
#
_symmetry.space_group_name_H-M   'P 1'
#
loop_
_entity.id
_entity.type
_entity.pdbx_description
1 polymer ?
#
loop_
_entity_poly.entity_id
_entity_poly.type
_entity_poly.pdbx_seq_one_letter_code
_entity_poly.pdbx_strand_id
1 'polypeptide(L)'
;MIFKSYILEENFQSIDNCKLFLFYGENHGLKKEFKEKLRNQNKNQETLNLFQDEIIKNKNILVNEVNNKSLFNEKKMIFINQANDKILDVIEETIENIQDERIYLFSDILDKKSKLRSYFEKSKSCGISPCYQDNEITIRKIIMKKLNGYQGLTGQVINLIILNTGLDRNKINNEIDKIISCFKDKKIDPDKIDLLLNIRTSDDFNLLKDQALNGNKINTNRLLADTVFEAEDNIYYLNSINQRINKLNEIENMKQENSNIESLISNLKPPIFWKDKPMLIEQARKWNKNKIQAALKKTYSTEIEIKSNSSIRKDLLIKNLIIELCATASSA
;
A
#
# COMPACT_ATOMS: atom_id res chain seq x y z
N MET A 1 -17.22 -6.45 23.39
CA MET A 1 -17.94 -6.87 22.14
C MET A 1 -16.98 -6.81 20.96
N ILE A 2 -16.93 -7.84 20.11
CA ILE A 2 -16.02 -7.90 18.94
C ILE A 2 -16.76 -7.44 17.69
N PHE A 3 -16.24 -6.43 17.01
CA PHE A 3 -16.78 -5.88 15.78
C PHE A 3 -15.83 -6.21 14.62
N LYS A 4 -16.34 -6.84 13.58
CA LYS A 4 -15.55 -7.06 12.37
C LYS A 4 -15.39 -5.74 11.61
N SER A 5 -14.20 -5.42 11.13
CA SER A 5 -13.89 -4.13 10.50
C SER A 5 -14.80 -3.81 9.31
N TYR A 6 -15.10 -4.81 8.45
CA TYR A 6 -15.98 -4.59 7.29
C TYR A 6 -17.42 -4.22 7.68
N ILE A 7 -17.92 -4.69 8.86
CA ILE A 7 -19.23 -4.28 9.37
C ILE A 7 -19.19 -2.82 9.80
N LEU A 8 -18.09 -2.39 10.44
CA LEU A 8 -17.89 -0.98 10.83
C LEU A 8 -17.75 -0.06 9.62
N GLU A 9 -17.20 -0.54 8.51
CA GLU A 9 -17.12 0.26 7.28
C GLU A 9 -18.50 0.54 6.69
N GLU A 10 -19.47 -0.37 6.88
CA GLU A 10 -20.86 -0.24 6.43
C GLU A 10 -21.74 0.50 7.44
N ASN A 11 -21.65 0.11 8.71
CA ASN A 11 -22.45 0.69 9.79
C ASN A 11 -21.56 1.09 10.98
N PHE A 12 -21.04 2.31 10.90
CA PHE A 12 -20.13 2.82 11.91
C PHE A 12 -20.83 3.24 13.22
N GLN A 13 -22.12 3.54 13.17
CA GLN A 13 -22.92 3.90 14.36
C GLN A 13 -23.07 2.75 15.36
N SER A 14 -22.79 1.52 14.95
CA SER A 14 -22.85 0.34 15.82
C SER A 14 -21.93 0.42 17.05
N ILE A 15 -20.91 1.29 17.05
CA ILE A 15 -19.99 1.50 18.17
C ILE A 15 -20.47 2.56 19.17
N ASP A 16 -21.56 3.27 18.88
CA ASP A 16 -22.04 4.39 19.70
C ASP A 16 -22.40 3.99 21.14
N ASN A 17 -22.71 2.74 21.36
CA ASN A 17 -23.00 2.20 22.69
C ASN A 17 -21.75 1.81 23.50
N CYS A 18 -20.53 1.90 22.90
CA CYS A 18 -19.30 1.56 23.59
C CYS A 18 -18.64 2.83 24.16
N LYS A 19 -18.41 2.88 25.49
CA LYS A 19 -17.65 3.97 26.12
C LYS A 19 -16.17 3.88 25.81
N LEU A 20 -15.63 2.66 25.70
CA LEU A 20 -14.26 2.34 25.33
C LEU A 20 -14.24 1.50 24.07
N PHE A 21 -13.38 1.84 23.13
CA PHE A 21 -13.23 1.08 21.91
C PHE A 21 -11.75 0.93 21.50
N LEU A 22 -11.34 -0.28 21.15
CA LEU A 22 -9.98 -0.59 20.72
C LEU A 22 -9.94 -0.97 19.24
N PHE A 23 -9.18 -0.20 18.45
CA PHE A 23 -8.80 -0.53 17.08
C PHE A 23 -7.36 -1.03 17.07
N TYR A 24 -7.12 -2.28 16.63
CA TYR A 24 -5.78 -2.87 16.62
C TYR A 24 -5.48 -3.57 15.28
N GLY A 25 -4.22 -3.65 14.91
CA GLY A 25 -3.76 -4.33 13.70
C GLY A 25 -2.83 -3.47 12.86
N GLU A 26 -2.35 -4.06 11.78
CA GLU A 26 -1.35 -3.47 10.88
C GLU A 26 -1.91 -2.45 9.88
N ASN A 27 -3.24 -2.41 9.67
CA ASN A 27 -3.85 -1.52 8.68
C ASN A 27 -3.98 -0.08 9.22
N HIS A 28 -2.90 0.69 9.11
CA HIS A 28 -2.87 2.09 9.55
C HIS A 28 -3.87 2.97 8.79
N GLY A 29 -4.10 2.68 7.49
CA GLY A 29 -5.05 3.42 6.66
C GLY A 29 -6.48 3.26 7.15
N LEU A 30 -6.88 2.03 7.49
CA LEU A 30 -8.21 1.77 8.03
C LEU A 30 -8.40 2.41 9.40
N LYS A 31 -7.39 2.32 10.29
CA LYS A 31 -7.43 2.99 11.60
C LYS A 31 -7.58 4.52 11.45
N LYS A 32 -6.87 5.12 10.48
CA LYS A 32 -6.99 6.53 10.16
C LYS A 32 -8.40 6.90 9.68
N GLU A 33 -8.97 6.11 8.76
CA GLU A 33 -10.35 6.32 8.28
C GLU A 33 -11.38 6.25 9.41
N PHE A 34 -11.25 5.29 10.32
CA PHE A 34 -12.14 5.21 11.48
C PHE A 34 -11.99 6.43 12.40
N LYS A 35 -10.78 6.88 12.64
CA LYS A 35 -10.50 8.09 13.43
C LYS A 35 -11.11 9.34 12.80
N GLU A 36 -11.03 9.49 11.49
CA GLU A 36 -11.66 10.58 10.75
C GLU A 36 -13.18 10.50 10.76
N LYS A 37 -13.75 9.31 10.63
CA LYS A 37 -15.21 9.10 10.77
C LYS A 37 -15.71 9.53 12.15
N LEU A 38 -15.01 9.12 13.21
CA LEU A 38 -15.33 9.54 14.59
C LEU A 38 -15.36 11.06 14.73
N ARG A 39 -14.34 11.74 14.22
CA ARG A 39 -14.27 13.21 14.25
C ARG A 39 -15.40 13.86 13.46
N ASN A 40 -15.69 13.34 12.26
CA ASN A 40 -16.71 13.92 11.39
C ASN A 40 -18.13 13.74 11.91
N GLN A 41 -18.42 12.63 12.60
CA GLN A 41 -19.71 12.40 13.23
C GLN A 41 -19.92 13.22 14.47
N ASN A 42 -18.84 13.62 15.13
CA ASN A 42 -18.86 14.31 16.42
C ASN A 42 -18.16 15.68 16.35
N LYS A 43 -18.44 16.47 15.32
CA LYS A 43 -17.76 17.78 15.08
C LYS A 43 -17.88 18.78 16.21
N ASN A 44 -18.94 18.65 17.02
CA ASN A 44 -19.22 19.55 18.15
C ASN A 44 -18.63 19.03 19.48
N GLN A 45 -17.86 17.94 19.44
CA GLN A 45 -17.22 17.39 20.64
C GLN A 45 -15.75 17.81 20.72
N GLU A 46 -15.30 18.12 21.91
CA GLU A 46 -13.88 18.35 22.18
C GLU A 46 -13.10 17.06 21.89
N THR A 47 -12.04 17.15 21.09
CA THR A 47 -11.21 15.99 20.71
C THR A 47 -9.82 16.14 21.31
N LEU A 48 -9.44 15.21 22.18
CA LEU A 48 -8.12 15.12 22.77
C LEU A 48 -7.32 13.97 22.16
N ASN A 49 -6.06 14.22 21.83
CA ASN A 49 -5.15 13.18 21.34
C ASN A 49 -4.02 12.99 22.34
N LEU A 50 -3.92 11.79 22.90
CA LEU A 50 -2.87 11.39 23.83
C LEU A 50 -2.05 10.25 23.24
N PHE A 51 -0.80 10.16 23.66
CA PHE A 51 0.04 8.99 23.44
C PHE A 51 0.16 8.17 24.70
N GLN A 52 0.20 6.86 24.57
CA GLN A 52 0.32 5.96 25.72
C GLN A 52 1.49 6.33 26.63
N ASP A 53 2.65 6.68 26.07
CA ASP A 53 3.85 7.00 26.86
C ASP A 53 3.67 8.24 27.73
N GLU A 54 2.84 9.20 27.33
CA GLU A 54 2.49 10.37 28.14
C GLU A 54 1.63 9.95 29.34
N ILE A 55 0.65 9.08 29.08
CA ILE A 55 -0.26 8.57 30.11
C ILE A 55 0.51 7.72 31.14
N ILE A 56 1.45 6.87 30.68
CA ILE A 56 2.26 6.03 31.58
C ILE A 56 3.18 6.88 32.46
N LYS A 57 3.76 7.95 31.91
CA LYS A 57 4.61 8.87 32.69
C LYS A 57 3.82 9.62 33.75
N ASN A 58 2.56 9.96 33.47
CA ASN A 58 1.67 10.63 34.39
C ASN A 58 0.26 10.06 34.30
N LYS A 59 -0.02 9.04 35.10
CA LYS A 59 -1.30 8.33 35.15
C LYS A 59 -2.51 9.23 35.38
N ASN A 60 -2.30 10.33 36.06
CA ASN A 60 -3.39 11.29 36.39
C ASN A 60 -3.87 12.05 35.14
N ILE A 61 -3.12 12.10 34.05
CA ILE A 61 -3.55 12.83 32.84
C ILE A 61 -4.91 12.31 32.34
N LEU A 62 -5.04 11.00 32.13
CA LEU A 62 -6.27 10.41 31.60
C LEU A 62 -7.43 10.57 32.60
N VAL A 63 -7.19 10.31 33.88
CA VAL A 63 -8.18 10.43 34.94
C VAL A 63 -8.65 11.86 35.07
N ASN A 64 -7.72 12.84 35.04
CA ASN A 64 -8.06 14.26 35.11
C ASN A 64 -8.87 14.69 33.87
N GLU A 65 -8.52 14.24 32.69
CA GLU A 65 -9.25 14.59 31.48
C GLU A 65 -10.67 13.99 31.42
N VAL A 66 -10.87 12.82 32.02
CA VAL A 66 -12.21 12.22 32.18
C VAL A 66 -13.02 12.96 33.27
N ASN A 67 -12.37 13.37 34.37
CA ASN A 67 -13.07 14.05 35.49
C ASN A 67 -13.31 15.54 35.23
N ASN A 68 -12.47 16.18 34.41
CA ASN A 68 -12.61 17.60 34.05
C ASN A 68 -13.74 17.75 33.02
N LYS A 69 -14.94 18.09 33.52
CA LYS A 69 -16.06 18.42 32.62
C LYS A 69 -15.75 19.69 31.86
N SER A 70 -16.05 19.68 30.56
CA SER A 70 -16.01 20.89 29.76
C SER A 70 -16.91 21.97 30.39
N LEU A 71 -16.44 23.20 30.49
CA LEU A 71 -17.23 24.34 30.98
C LEU A 71 -18.48 24.62 30.13
N PHE A 72 -18.48 24.07 28.90
CA PHE A 72 -19.55 24.26 27.93
C PHE A 72 -20.45 23.00 27.75
N ASN A 73 -20.42 22.05 28.69
CA ASN A 73 -21.19 20.78 28.61
C ASN A 73 -20.97 19.95 27.34
N GLU A 74 -19.85 20.11 26.66
CA GLU A 74 -19.53 19.33 25.47
C GLU A 74 -18.96 17.96 25.87
N LYS A 75 -19.46 16.91 25.21
CA LYS A 75 -18.91 15.56 25.38
C LYS A 75 -17.50 15.53 24.86
N LYS A 76 -16.60 14.89 25.60
CA LYS A 76 -15.19 14.72 25.19
C LYS A 76 -14.97 13.40 24.47
N MET A 77 -14.15 13.44 23.44
CA MET A 77 -13.65 12.28 22.70
C MET A 77 -12.12 12.20 22.85
N ILE A 78 -11.64 11.14 23.49
CA ILE A 78 -10.23 10.94 23.77
C ILE A 78 -9.67 9.87 22.86
N PHE A 79 -8.66 10.20 22.08
CA PHE A 79 -7.91 9.25 21.25
C PHE A 79 -6.57 8.93 21.92
N ILE A 80 -6.35 7.65 22.22
CA ILE A 80 -5.09 7.15 22.76
C ILE A 80 -4.35 6.40 21.65
N ASN A 81 -3.20 6.92 21.26
CA ASN A 81 -2.39 6.35 20.19
C ASN A 81 -1.29 5.44 20.75
N GLN A 82 -0.86 4.47 19.95
CA GLN A 82 0.20 3.49 20.26
C GLN A 82 -0.09 2.66 21.52
N ALA A 83 -1.38 2.37 21.77
CA ALA A 83 -1.79 1.60 22.92
C ALA A 83 -1.26 0.16 22.88
N ASN A 84 -0.80 -0.36 24.00
CA ASN A 84 -0.38 -1.74 24.21
C ASN A 84 -0.70 -2.20 25.64
N ASP A 85 -0.26 -3.38 26.02
CA ASP A 85 -0.60 -3.99 27.32
C ASP A 85 -0.24 -3.13 28.55
N LYS A 86 0.72 -2.21 28.43
CA LYS A 86 1.17 -1.37 29.55
C LYS A 86 0.11 -0.34 30.03
N ILE A 87 -0.87 -0.03 29.18
CA ILE A 87 -1.90 0.94 29.54
C ILE A 87 -3.08 0.31 30.29
N LEU A 88 -3.14 -1.01 30.37
CA LEU A 88 -4.31 -1.74 30.86
C LEU A 88 -4.73 -1.30 32.26
N ASP A 89 -3.79 -1.21 33.19
CA ASP A 89 -4.07 -0.82 34.59
C ASP A 89 -4.75 0.56 34.65
N VAL A 90 -4.28 1.52 33.85
CA VAL A 90 -4.85 2.87 33.78
C VAL A 90 -6.25 2.86 33.18
N ILE A 91 -6.50 2.00 32.18
CA ILE A 91 -7.82 1.85 31.57
C ILE A 91 -8.81 1.25 32.55
N GLU A 92 -8.40 0.24 33.32
CA GLU A 92 -9.25 -0.41 34.35
C GLU A 92 -9.63 0.58 35.45
N GLU A 93 -8.68 1.39 35.92
CA GLU A 93 -8.94 2.45 36.90
C GLU A 93 -9.87 3.56 36.36
N THR A 94 -9.76 3.87 35.08
CA THR A 94 -10.48 4.99 34.46
C THR A 94 -11.92 4.63 34.08
N ILE A 95 -12.19 3.36 33.71
CA ILE A 95 -13.49 2.95 33.14
C ILE A 95 -14.67 3.23 34.07
N GLU A 96 -14.46 3.12 35.39
CA GLU A 96 -15.49 3.35 36.40
C GLU A 96 -15.89 4.84 36.48
N ASN A 97 -14.98 5.72 36.09
CA ASN A 97 -15.18 7.17 36.13
C ASN A 97 -15.78 7.76 34.84
N ILE A 98 -15.83 6.98 33.75
CA ILE A 98 -16.37 7.43 32.45
C ILE A 98 -17.90 7.58 32.55
N GLN A 99 -18.40 8.78 32.34
CA GLN A 99 -19.84 9.08 32.29
C GLN A 99 -20.30 9.27 30.84
N ASP A 100 -19.96 10.42 30.25
CA ASP A 100 -20.38 10.83 28.91
C ASP A 100 -19.22 10.83 27.90
N GLU A 101 -17.99 10.70 28.39
CA GLU A 101 -16.78 10.68 27.57
C GLU A 101 -16.70 9.38 26.76
N ARG A 102 -15.97 9.42 25.66
CA ARG A 102 -15.67 8.26 24.82
C ARG A 102 -14.17 8.17 24.59
N ILE A 103 -13.61 7.00 24.84
CA ILE A 103 -12.18 6.75 24.69
C ILE A 103 -11.97 5.71 23.58
N TYR A 104 -11.16 6.09 22.60
CA TYR A 104 -10.79 5.25 21.46
C TYR A 104 -9.30 4.99 21.50
N LEU A 105 -8.92 3.71 21.62
CA LEU A 105 -7.53 3.28 21.62
C LEU A 105 -7.14 2.80 20.22
N PHE A 106 -5.96 3.20 19.77
CA PHE A 106 -5.36 2.76 18.52
C PHE A 106 -4.05 2.05 18.83
N SER A 107 -4.01 0.76 18.47
CA SER A 107 -2.88 -0.12 18.70
C SER A 107 -2.35 -0.67 17.39
N ASP A 108 -1.09 -1.07 17.39
CA ASP A 108 -0.53 -1.90 16.35
C ASP A 108 -0.99 -3.36 16.52
N ILE A 109 -0.25 -4.31 16.01
CA ILE A 109 -0.60 -5.72 16.11
C ILE A 109 -0.62 -6.14 17.58
N LEU A 110 -1.75 -6.67 18.02
CA LEU A 110 -1.88 -7.32 19.32
C LEU A 110 -2.12 -8.82 19.10
N ASP A 111 -1.23 -9.63 19.59
CA ASP A 111 -1.38 -11.08 19.50
C ASP A 111 -2.47 -11.62 20.45
N LYS A 112 -2.75 -12.93 20.39
CA LYS A 112 -3.78 -13.56 21.24
C LYS A 112 -3.41 -13.58 22.73
N LYS A 113 -2.14 -13.38 23.08
CA LYS A 113 -1.65 -13.35 24.47
C LYS A 113 -1.71 -11.95 25.08
N SER A 114 -1.97 -10.91 24.27
CA SER A 114 -2.10 -9.54 24.75
C SER A 114 -3.20 -9.44 25.80
N LYS A 115 -2.84 -8.87 26.94
CA LYS A 115 -3.76 -8.61 28.05
C LYS A 115 -4.79 -7.55 27.68
N LEU A 116 -4.35 -6.48 27.01
CA LEU A 116 -5.22 -5.40 26.53
C LEU A 116 -6.28 -5.96 25.57
N ARG A 117 -5.87 -6.74 24.57
CA ARG A 117 -6.78 -7.38 23.63
C ARG A 117 -7.78 -8.29 24.36
N SER A 118 -7.29 -9.16 25.25
CA SER A 118 -8.13 -10.10 26.00
C SER A 118 -9.17 -9.37 26.86
N TYR A 119 -8.80 -8.25 27.50
CA TYR A 119 -9.70 -7.44 28.30
C TYR A 119 -10.87 -6.91 27.44
N PHE A 120 -10.58 -6.28 26.29
CA PHE A 120 -11.60 -5.74 25.41
C PHE A 120 -12.49 -6.84 24.76
N GLU A 121 -11.91 -8.00 24.42
CA GLU A 121 -12.68 -9.14 23.88
C GLU A 121 -13.70 -9.70 24.88
N LYS A 122 -13.34 -9.76 26.16
CA LYS A 122 -14.19 -10.31 27.23
C LYS A 122 -15.22 -9.30 27.76
N SER A 123 -14.93 -8.03 27.66
CA SER A 123 -15.81 -6.98 28.19
C SER A 123 -17.13 -6.89 27.41
N LYS A 124 -18.23 -6.71 28.14
CA LYS A 124 -19.56 -6.46 27.56
C LYS A 124 -19.81 -4.98 27.27
N SER A 125 -19.10 -4.09 27.93
CA SER A 125 -19.24 -2.61 27.80
C SER A 125 -18.24 -1.98 26.84
N CYS A 126 -17.16 -2.71 26.50
CA CYS A 126 -16.12 -2.23 25.58
C CYS A 126 -16.26 -2.88 24.20
N GLY A 127 -15.88 -2.11 23.17
CA GLY A 127 -15.80 -2.59 21.80
C GLY A 127 -14.35 -2.82 21.35
N ILE A 128 -14.16 -3.77 20.45
CA ILE A 128 -12.86 -4.06 19.84
C ILE A 128 -13.04 -4.41 18.38
N SER A 129 -12.18 -3.86 17.51
CA SER A 129 -12.17 -4.18 16.09
C SER A 129 -10.76 -4.44 15.57
N PRO A 130 -10.51 -5.61 14.94
CA PRO A 130 -9.26 -5.85 14.23
C PRO A 130 -9.22 -5.06 12.92
N CYS A 131 -8.11 -4.39 12.68
CA CYS A 131 -7.79 -3.67 11.45
C CYS A 131 -6.66 -4.40 10.72
N TYR A 132 -7.00 -5.54 10.09
CA TYR A 132 -6.06 -6.34 9.32
C TYR A 132 -5.82 -5.74 7.94
N GLN A 133 -4.71 -6.15 7.31
CA GLN A 133 -4.40 -5.72 5.95
C GLN A 133 -5.52 -6.05 4.98
N ASP A 134 -5.71 -5.13 4.04
CA ASP A 134 -6.64 -5.33 2.95
C ASP A 134 -6.07 -6.34 1.95
N ASN A 135 -6.95 -7.11 1.35
CA ASN A 135 -6.62 -7.90 0.17
C ASN A 135 -7.08 -7.17 -1.10
N GLU A 136 -6.67 -7.67 -2.25
CA GLU A 136 -7.01 -7.06 -3.54
C GLU A 136 -8.52 -6.93 -3.76
N ILE A 137 -9.31 -7.91 -3.31
CA ILE A 137 -10.78 -7.90 -3.45
C ILE A 137 -11.37 -6.74 -2.64
N THR A 138 -10.90 -6.55 -1.41
CA THR A 138 -11.34 -5.46 -0.54
C THR A 138 -10.98 -4.10 -1.15
N ILE A 139 -9.74 -3.95 -1.63
CA ILE A 139 -9.28 -2.72 -2.27
C ILE A 139 -10.09 -2.39 -3.51
N ARG A 140 -10.37 -3.38 -4.38
CA ARG A 140 -11.23 -3.17 -5.55
C ARG A 140 -12.62 -2.64 -5.16
N LYS A 141 -13.23 -3.22 -4.12
CA LYS A 141 -14.52 -2.75 -3.61
C LYS A 141 -14.46 -1.32 -3.10
N ILE A 142 -13.39 -0.94 -2.40
CA ILE A 142 -13.18 0.42 -1.89
C ILE A 142 -13.06 1.41 -3.05
N ILE A 143 -12.24 1.11 -4.06
CA ILE A 143 -12.08 1.96 -5.24
C ILE A 143 -13.42 2.14 -5.96
N MET A 144 -14.13 1.03 -6.23
CA MET A 144 -15.43 1.07 -6.89
C MET A 144 -16.48 1.86 -6.09
N LYS A 145 -16.48 1.73 -4.77
CA LYS A 145 -17.40 2.46 -3.88
C LYS A 145 -17.09 3.96 -3.88
N LYS A 146 -15.83 4.34 -3.74
CA LYS A 146 -15.41 5.76 -3.66
C LYS A 146 -15.54 6.49 -5.00
N LEU A 147 -15.31 5.80 -6.12
CA LEU A 147 -15.45 6.32 -7.48
C LEU A 147 -16.80 5.91 -8.12
N ASN A 148 -17.81 5.63 -7.31
CA ASN A 148 -19.12 5.29 -7.83
C ASN A 148 -19.68 6.45 -8.67
N GLY A 149 -20.24 6.12 -9.85
CA GLY A 149 -20.76 7.11 -10.80
C GLY A 149 -19.70 7.75 -11.72
N TYR A 150 -18.42 7.34 -11.61
CA TYR A 150 -17.39 7.75 -12.56
C TYR A 150 -17.46 6.89 -13.83
N GLN A 151 -17.62 7.53 -14.99
CA GLN A 151 -17.49 6.90 -16.30
C GLN A 151 -16.00 6.65 -16.60
N GLY A 152 -15.67 5.55 -17.28
CA GLY A 152 -14.30 5.19 -17.61
C GLY A 152 -13.54 4.47 -16.48
N LEU A 153 -14.17 4.19 -15.34
CA LEU A 153 -13.62 3.35 -14.29
C LEU A 153 -13.62 1.87 -14.72
N THR A 154 -12.70 1.52 -15.59
CA THR A 154 -12.54 0.15 -16.10
C THR A 154 -11.74 -0.71 -15.13
N GLY A 155 -11.81 -2.06 -15.29
CA GLY A 155 -10.94 -2.97 -14.56
C GLY A 155 -9.45 -2.68 -14.75
N GLN A 156 -9.06 -2.11 -15.89
CA GLN A 156 -7.68 -1.68 -16.17
C GLN A 156 -7.28 -0.48 -15.33
N VAL A 157 -8.12 0.54 -15.22
CA VAL A 157 -7.88 1.72 -14.36
C VAL A 157 -7.75 1.29 -12.89
N ILE A 158 -8.63 0.40 -12.42
CA ILE A 158 -8.55 -0.13 -11.07
C ILE A 158 -7.23 -0.88 -10.84
N ASN A 159 -6.81 -1.70 -11.82
CA ASN A 159 -5.52 -2.40 -11.74
C ASN A 159 -4.34 -1.43 -11.70
N LEU A 160 -4.36 -0.34 -12.46
CA LEU A 160 -3.33 0.69 -12.42
C LEU A 160 -3.22 1.34 -11.04
N ILE A 161 -4.36 1.71 -10.44
CA ILE A 161 -4.38 2.27 -9.09
C ILE A 161 -3.75 1.29 -8.10
N ILE A 162 -4.13 0.01 -8.16
CA ILE A 162 -3.61 -1.03 -7.26
C ILE A 162 -2.11 -1.27 -7.47
N LEU A 163 -1.64 -1.32 -8.71
CA LEU A 163 -0.22 -1.50 -9.03
C LEU A 163 0.64 -0.34 -8.52
N ASN A 164 0.13 0.89 -8.64
CA ASN A 164 0.85 2.08 -8.19
C ASN A 164 0.92 2.21 -6.66
N THR A 165 -0.13 1.75 -5.97
CA THR A 165 -0.29 1.96 -4.52
C THR A 165 0.00 0.72 -3.70
N GLY A 166 0.05 -0.45 -4.32
CA GLY A 166 0.00 -1.73 -3.64
C GLY A 166 -1.34 -1.92 -2.94
N LEU A 167 -1.32 -2.58 -1.77
CA LEU A 167 -2.50 -2.75 -0.92
C LEU A 167 -2.54 -1.73 0.23
N ASP A 168 -1.78 -0.63 0.12
CA ASP A 168 -1.73 0.43 1.12
C ASP A 168 -2.94 1.36 0.98
N ARG A 169 -3.86 1.27 1.94
CA ARG A 169 -5.10 2.04 1.94
C ARG A 169 -4.87 3.56 1.96
N ASN A 170 -3.84 4.06 2.63
CA ASN A 170 -3.54 5.49 2.63
C ASN A 170 -3.14 5.97 1.23
N LYS A 171 -2.26 5.21 0.56
CA LYS A 171 -1.85 5.54 -0.81
C LYS A 171 -3.03 5.48 -1.76
N ILE A 172 -3.87 4.46 -1.65
CA ILE A 172 -5.09 4.31 -2.47
C ILE A 172 -6.03 5.50 -2.26
N ASN A 173 -6.27 5.90 -1.03
CA ASN A 173 -7.11 7.05 -0.74
C ASN A 173 -6.55 8.34 -1.36
N ASN A 174 -5.25 8.57 -1.24
CA ASN A 174 -4.61 9.74 -1.85
C ASN A 174 -4.75 9.72 -3.39
N GLU A 175 -4.61 8.56 -4.03
CA GLU A 175 -4.81 8.44 -5.48
C GLU A 175 -6.28 8.69 -5.87
N ILE A 176 -7.22 8.15 -5.11
CA ILE A 176 -8.65 8.39 -5.32
C ILE A 176 -8.98 9.89 -5.18
N ASP A 177 -8.45 10.56 -4.16
CA ASP A 177 -8.68 11.99 -3.93
C ASP A 177 -8.10 12.84 -5.09
N LYS A 178 -6.96 12.45 -5.65
CA LYS A 178 -6.41 13.07 -6.87
C LYS A 178 -7.36 12.87 -8.06
N ILE A 179 -7.87 11.66 -8.26
CA ILE A 179 -8.82 11.35 -9.34
C ILE A 179 -10.09 12.21 -9.19
N ILE A 180 -10.66 12.29 -8.00
CA ILE A 180 -11.85 13.09 -7.71
C ILE A 180 -11.59 14.59 -7.99
N SER A 181 -10.41 15.07 -7.61
CA SER A 181 -10.03 16.47 -7.80
C SER A 181 -9.79 16.83 -9.26
N CYS A 182 -9.24 15.89 -10.04
CA CYS A 182 -8.91 16.10 -11.45
C CYS A 182 -10.13 15.93 -12.38
N PHE A 183 -10.94 14.90 -12.15
CA PHE A 183 -12.09 14.54 -12.99
C PHE A 183 -13.42 14.99 -12.35
N LYS A 184 -13.60 16.31 -12.22
CA LYS A 184 -14.81 16.89 -11.60
C LYS A 184 -16.10 16.57 -12.39
N ASP A 185 -15.98 16.35 -13.69
CA ASP A 185 -17.06 15.94 -14.58
C ASP A 185 -17.39 14.43 -14.48
N LYS A 186 -16.70 13.71 -13.59
CA LYS A 186 -16.81 12.26 -13.38
C LYS A 186 -16.52 11.41 -14.63
N LYS A 187 -15.71 11.91 -15.55
CA LYS A 187 -15.28 11.18 -16.74
C LYS A 187 -13.77 10.94 -16.66
N ILE A 188 -13.37 9.72 -16.37
CA ILE A 188 -11.96 9.33 -16.31
C ILE A 188 -11.45 9.13 -17.73
N ASP A 189 -10.46 9.95 -18.12
CA ASP A 189 -9.73 9.81 -19.35
C ASP A 189 -8.56 8.82 -19.16
N PRO A 190 -8.54 7.68 -19.87
CA PRO A 190 -7.49 6.66 -19.71
C PRO A 190 -6.08 7.18 -20.01
N ASP A 191 -5.93 8.17 -20.89
CA ASP A 191 -4.61 8.72 -21.23
C ASP A 191 -4.10 9.69 -20.17
N LYS A 192 -5.01 10.37 -19.48
CA LYS A 192 -4.67 11.29 -18.39
C LYS A 192 -4.46 10.59 -17.05
N ILE A 193 -5.08 9.43 -16.84
CA ILE A 193 -4.96 8.72 -15.56
C ILE A 193 -3.53 8.26 -15.29
N ASP A 194 -2.80 7.84 -16.32
CA ASP A 194 -1.40 7.42 -16.21
C ASP A 194 -0.51 8.57 -15.69
N LEU A 195 -0.73 9.77 -16.21
CA LEU A 195 -0.01 10.98 -15.79
C LEU A 195 -0.40 11.41 -14.38
N LEU A 196 -1.69 11.31 -14.05
CA LEU A 196 -2.24 11.73 -12.76
C LEU A 196 -1.74 10.85 -11.60
N LEU A 197 -1.69 9.54 -11.82
CA LEU A 197 -1.30 8.58 -10.78
C LEU A 197 0.18 8.70 -10.41
N ASN A 198 0.93 9.67 -11.03
CA ASN A 198 2.37 9.74 -10.83
C ASN A 198 2.93 8.31 -10.75
N ILE A 199 2.49 7.48 -11.71
CA ILE A 199 3.24 6.29 -11.96
C ILE A 199 4.60 6.88 -12.22
N ARG A 200 5.47 6.88 -11.20
CA ARG A 200 6.89 7.08 -11.37
C ARG A 200 7.38 5.90 -12.22
N THR A 201 6.90 5.87 -13.41
CA THR A 201 7.73 5.58 -14.51
C THR A 201 8.69 6.76 -14.43
N SER A 202 9.89 6.57 -14.00
CA SER A 202 10.92 7.24 -14.73
C SER A 202 10.65 6.74 -16.14
N ASP A 203 9.83 7.47 -16.92
CA ASP A 203 9.46 7.04 -18.27
C ASP A 203 10.74 6.71 -19.01
N ASP A 204 11.81 7.44 -18.73
CA ASP A 204 13.15 7.21 -19.20
C ASP A 204 13.72 5.86 -18.75
N PHE A 205 13.62 5.46 -17.46
CA PHE A 205 14.16 4.18 -17.01
C PHE A 205 13.35 2.99 -17.50
N ASN A 206 12.03 3.06 -17.53
CA ASN A 206 11.21 1.96 -18.05
C ASN A 206 11.41 1.80 -19.55
N LEU A 207 11.49 2.91 -20.29
CA LEU A 207 11.81 2.87 -21.70
C LEU A 207 13.20 2.29 -21.94
N LEU A 208 14.20 2.70 -21.16
CA LEU A 208 15.56 2.17 -21.19
C LEU A 208 15.59 0.67 -20.91
N LYS A 209 14.95 0.22 -19.83
CA LYS A 209 14.83 -1.19 -19.47
C LYS A 209 14.19 -2.01 -20.60
N ASP A 210 13.11 -1.51 -21.16
CA ASP A 210 12.37 -2.23 -22.20
C ASP A 210 13.17 -2.28 -23.51
N GLN A 211 13.90 -1.26 -23.89
CA GLN A 211 14.81 -1.27 -25.05
C GLN A 211 15.99 -2.23 -24.81
N ALA A 212 16.53 -2.26 -23.60
CA ALA A 212 17.61 -3.19 -23.23
C ALA A 212 17.13 -4.64 -23.30
N LEU A 213 15.99 -4.97 -22.67
CA LEU A 213 15.43 -6.32 -22.72
C LEU A 213 14.92 -6.71 -24.11
N ASN A 214 14.72 -5.76 -25.00
CA ASN A 214 14.45 -5.98 -26.41
C ASN A 214 15.74 -6.11 -27.26
N GLY A 215 16.92 -5.97 -26.67
CA GLY A 215 18.20 -6.10 -27.35
C GLY A 215 18.52 -4.95 -28.33
N ASN A 216 17.84 -3.80 -28.20
CA ASN A 216 18.06 -2.64 -29.06
C ASN A 216 19.25 -1.82 -28.56
N LYS A 217 20.46 -2.18 -29.00
CA LYS A 217 21.71 -1.55 -28.57
C LYS A 217 21.75 -0.04 -28.82
N ILE A 218 21.28 0.41 -29.97
CA ILE A 218 21.33 1.83 -30.35
C ILE A 218 20.47 2.69 -29.39
N ASN A 219 19.21 2.29 -29.21
CA ASN A 219 18.30 3.02 -28.34
C ASN A 219 18.71 2.87 -26.87
N THR A 220 19.18 1.70 -26.44
CA THR A 220 19.68 1.49 -25.08
C THR A 220 20.83 2.45 -24.77
N ASN A 221 21.83 2.58 -25.64
CA ASN A 221 22.97 3.47 -25.43
C ASN A 221 22.54 4.95 -25.38
N ARG A 222 21.63 5.37 -26.27
CA ARG A 222 21.08 6.73 -26.25
C ARG A 222 20.37 7.00 -24.92
N LEU A 223 19.44 6.14 -24.52
CA LEU A 223 18.66 6.30 -23.30
C LEU A 223 19.53 6.21 -22.04
N LEU A 224 20.62 5.42 -22.02
CA LEU A 224 21.57 5.40 -20.91
C LEU A 224 22.25 6.76 -20.66
N ALA A 225 22.47 7.54 -21.73
CA ALA A 225 23.02 8.90 -21.62
C ALA A 225 21.98 9.89 -21.12
N ASP A 226 20.71 9.72 -21.52
CA ASP A 226 19.63 10.66 -21.24
C ASP A 226 18.97 10.38 -19.88
N THR A 227 19.02 9.12 -19.38
CA THR A 227 18.36 8.74 -18.12
C THR A 227 19.16 9.19 -16.89
N VAL A 228 18.52 9.98 -16.03
CA VAL A 228 19.08 10.35 -14.73
C VAL A 228 18.78 9.23 -13.72
N PHE A 229 19.82 8.70 -13.11
CA PHE A 229 19.73 7.66 -12.07
C PHE A 229 19.83 8.31 -10.69
N GLU A 230 18.73 8.31 -9.95
CA GLU A 230 18.70 8.80 -8.57
C GLU A 230 19.38 7.78 -7.63
N ALA A 231 20.25 8.29 -6.75
CA ALA A 231 21.03 7.43 -5.85
C ALA A 231 20.16 6.63 -4.86
N GLU A 232 18.98 7.14 -4.54
CA GLU A 232 18.02 6.53 -3.61
C GLU A 232 17.19 5.42 -4.27
N ASP A 233 17.09 5.42 -5.59
CA ASP A 233 16.20 4.55 -6.35
C ASP A 233 16.88 3.26 -6.89
N ASN A 234 18.14 2.98 -6.53
CA ASN A 234 18.86 1.82 -7.06
C ASN A 234 18.12 0.47 -6.83
N ILE A 235 17.49 0.32 -5.68
CA ILE A 235 16.70 -0.88 -5.37
C ILE A 235 15.41 -0.94 -6.22
N TYR A 236 14.81 0.21 -6.50
CA TYR A 236 13.65 0.30 -7.38
C TYR A 236 14.01 -0.13 -8.83
N TYR A 237 15.13 0.37 -9.38
CA TYR A 237 15.59 -0.01 -10.72
C TYR A 237 15.83 -1.51 -10.83
N LEU A 238 16.51 -2.08 -9.84
CA LEU A 238 16.79 -3.51 -9.77
C LEU A 238 15.50 -4.34 -9.69
N ASN A 239 14.58 -3.96 -8.82
CA ASN A 239 13.29 -4.63 -8.66
C ASN A 239 12.46 -4.56 -9.95
N SER A 240 12.46 -3.42 -10.63
CA SER A 240 11.75 -3.24 -11.91
C SER A 240 12.30 -4.18 -13.01
N ILE A 241 13.62 -4.33 -13.07
CA ILE A 241 14.27 -5.30 -13.99
C ILE A 241 13.90 -6.73 -13.60
N ASN A 242 14.02 -7.09 -12.32
CA ASN A 242 13.69 -8.43 -11.82
C ASN A 242 12.24 -8.83 -12.10
N GLN A 243 11.30 -7.92 -11.87
CA GLN A 243 9.89 -8.16 -12.16
C GLN A 243 9.64 -8.48 -13.64
N ARG A 244 10.31 -7.75 -14.55
CA ARG A 244 10.17 -8.01 -15.98
C ARG A 244 10.78 -9.36 -16.38
N ILE A 245 11.97 -9.71 -15.87
CA ILE A 245 12.61 -11.00 -16.13
C ILE A 245 11.77 -12.15 -15.58
N ASN A 246 11.19 -12.01 -14.39
CA ASN A 246 10.31 -13.01 -13.80
C ASN A 246 9.02 -13.21 -14.63
N LYS A 247 8.44 -12.15 -15.19
CA LYS A 247 7.32 -12.28 -16.13
C LYS A 247 7.72 -13.04 -17.41
N LEU A 248 8.91 -12.78 -17.94
CA LEU A 248 9.44 -13.54 -19.08
C LEU A 248 9.64 -15.02 -18.72
N ASN A 249 10.13 -15.30 -17.50
CA ASN A 249 10.27 -16.67 -17.01
C ASN A 249 8.91 -17.38 -16.87
N GLU A 250 7.90 -16.69 -16.39
CA GLU A 250 6.53 -17.21 -16.27
C GLU A 250 5.98 -17.59 -17.66
N ILE A 251 6.13 -16.69 -18.64
CA ILE A 251 5.71 -16.95 -20.03
C ILE A 251 6.47 -18.15 -20.61
N GLU A 252 7.80 -18.21 -20.41
CA GLU A 252 8.63 -19.30 -20.92
C GLU A 252 8.24 -20.66 -20.34
N ASN A 253 7.92 -20.70 -19.03
CA ASN A 253 7.45 -21.91 -18.36
C ASN A 253 6.06 -22.37 -18.82
N MET A 254 5.24 -21.46 -19.37
CA MET A 254 3.93 -21.79 -19.93
C MET A 254 4.00 -22.21 -21.39
N LYS A 255 5.13 -22.03 -22.07
CA LYS A 255 5.28 -22.44 -23.48
C LYS A 255 5.20 -23.95 -23.63
N GLN A 256 4.35 -24.40 -24.57
CA GLN A 256 4.28 -25.74 -25.09
C GLN A 256 4.55 -25.70 -26.61
N GLU A 257 4.77 -26.83 -27.22
CA GLU A 257 4.89 -26.92 -28.70
C GLU A 257 3.64 -26.27 -29.33
N ASN A 258 3.86 -25.29 -30.22
CA ASN A 258 2.82 -24.49 -30.90
C ASN A 258 2.01 -23.50 -30.03
N SER A 259 2.50 -23.10 -28.87
CA SER A 259 1.81 -22.07 -28.04
C SER A 259 1.85 -20.68 -28.70
N ASN A 260 0.72 -20.02 -28.80
CA ASN A 260 0.66 -18.61 -29.19
C ASN A 260 1.05 -17.72 -27.99
N ILE A 261 2.16 -16.97 -28.11
CA ILE A 261 2.68 -16.09 -27.06
C ILE A 261 1.63 -15.03 -26.62
N GLU A 262 0.81 -14.54 -27.54
CA GLU A 262 -0.24 -13.56 -27.23
C GLU A 262 -1.32 -14.13 -26.30
N SER A 263 -1.68 -15.39 -26.51
CA SER A 263 -2.64 -16.08 -25.64
C SER A 263 -2.05 -16.34 -24.25
N LEU A 264 -0.77 -16.71 -24.17
CA LEU A 264 -0.07 -16.92 -22.89
C LEU A 264 -0.02 -15.62 -22.08
N ILE A 265 0.33 -14.49 -22.72
CA ILE A 265 0.37 -13.18 -22.07
C ILE A 265 -1.02 -12.73 -21.59
N SER A 266 -2.07 -13.08 -22.32
CA SER A 266 -3.44 -12.74 -21.92
C SER A 266 -3.93 -13.52 -20.69
N ASN A 267 -3.32 -14.66 -20.39
CA ASN A 267 -3.63 -15.53 -19.26
C ASN A 267 -2.80 -15.22 -17.99
N LEU A 268 -1.82 -14.30 -18.08
CA LEU A 268 -0.99 -13.91 -16.94
C LEU A 268 -1.84 -13.25 -15.84
N LYS A 269 -1.47 -13.51 -14.59
CA LYS A 269 -2.07 -12.91 -13.40
C LYS A 269 -1.02 -12.17 -12.58
N PRO A 270 -1.20 -10.88 -12.26
CA PRO A 270 -2.27 -9.98 -12.74
C PRO A 270 -2.19 -9.72 -14.26
N PRO A 271 -3.31 -9.31 -14.89
CA PRO A 271 -3.34 -9.03 -16.33
C PRO A 271 -2.34 -7.92 -16.70
N ILE A 272 -1.69 -8.09 -17.85
CA ILE A 272 -0.72 -7.12 -18.37
C ILE A 272 -1.46 -5.90 -18.95
N PHE A 273 -0.95 -4.72 -18.64
CA PHE A 273 -1.47 -3.48 -19.18
C PHE A 273 -1.37 -3.48 -20.73
N TRP A 274 -2.41 -3.03 -21.40
CA TRP A 274 -2.52 -3.17 -22.85
C TRP A 274 -1.39 -2.46 -23.63
N LYS A 275 -0.88 -1.32 -23.12
CA LYS A 275 0.27 -0.59 -23.71
C LYS A 275 1.58 -1.38 -23.59
N ASP A 276 1.73 -2.24 -22.57
CA ASP A 276 2.93 -3.05 -22.34
C ASP A 276 2.93 -4.37 -23.15
N LYS A 277 1.75 -4.82 -23.59
CA LYS A 277 1.63 -6.11 -24.28
C LYS A 277 2.52 -6.23 -25.51
N PRO A 278 2.57 -5.25 -26.45
CA PRO A 278 3.39 -5.38 -27.64
C PRO A 278 4.87 -5.58 -27.34
N MET A 279 5.40 -4.77 -26.38
CA MET A 279 6.79 -4.86 -25.95
C MET A 279 7.10 -6.20 -25.27
N LEU A 280 6.18 -6.68 -24.42
CA LEU A 280 6.36 -7.95 -23.73
C LEU A 280 6.31 -9.14 -24.72
N ILE A 281 5.49 -9.08 -25.76
CA ILE A 281 5.44 -10.07 -26.84
C ILE A 281 6.78 -10.13 -27.57
N GLU A 282 7.35 -8.98 -27.96
CA GLU A 282 8.65 -8.92 -28.62
C GLU A 282 9.76 -9.49 -27.74
N GLN A 283 9.79 -9.13 -26.46
CA GLN A 283 10.74 -9.64 -25.49
C GLN A 283 10.58 -11.17 -25.34
N ALA A 284 9.37 -11.68 -25.15
CA ALA A 284 9.10 -13.11 -24.98
C ALA A 284 9.54 -13.98 -26.18
N ARG A 285 9.64 -13.38 -27.38
CA ARG A 285 10.18 -14.06 -28.57
C ARG A 285 11.70 -14.21 -28.54
N LYS A 286 12.41 -13.28 -27.87
CA LYS A 286 13.88 -13.21 -27.82
C LYS A 286 14.49 -13.92 -26.62
N TRP A 287 13.70 -14.08 -25.55
CA TRP A 287 14.16 -14.67 -24.30
C TRP A 287 13.76 -16.12 -24.19
N ASN A 288 14.78 -16.99 -24.12
CA ASN A 288 14.62 -18.41 -23.84
C ASN A 288 15.06 -18.74 -22.41
N LYS A 289 14.84 -19.96 -21.96
CA LYS A 289 15.15 -20.42 -20.60
C LYS A 289 16.60 -20.14 -20.17
N ASN A 290 17.56 -20.36 -21.06
CA ASN A 290 18.98 -20.17 -20.75
C ASN A 290 19.32 -18.68 -20.55
N LYS A 291 18.82 -17.81 -21.43
CA LYS A 291 19.01 -16.35 -21.31
C LYS A 291 18.34 -15.81 -20.06
N ILE A 292 17.16 -16.28 -19.70
CA ILE A 292 16.44 -15.89 -18.50
C ILE A 292 17.23 -16.29 -17.24
N GLN A 293 17.73 -17.53 -17.17
CA GLN A 293 18.54 -17.98 -16.05
C GLN A 293 19.83 -17.19 -15.90
N ALA A 294 20.52 -16.89 -17.01
CA ALA A 294 21.72 -16.05 -17.00
C ALA A 294 21.40 -14.64 -16.49
N ALA A 295 20.30 -14.04 -16.94
CA ALA A 295 19.84 -12.73 -16.51
C ALA A 295 19.51 -12.69 -15.01
N LEU A 296 18.75 -13.67 -14.51
CA LEU A 296 18.41 -13.76 -13.08
C LEU A 296 19.67 -13.90 -12.21
N LYS A 297 20.62 -14.75 -12.63
CA LYS A 297 21.91 -14.88 -11.91
C LYS A 297 22.67 -13.57 -11.88
N LYS A 298 22.68 -12.84 -12.99
CA LYS A 298 23.37 -11.56 -13.09
C LYS A 298 22.70 -10.48 -12.24
N THR A 299 21.39 -10.41 -12.28
CA THR A 299 20.62 -9.47 -11.46
C THR A 299 20.84 -9.74 -9.98
N TYR A 300 20.88 -11.01 -9.57
CA TYR A 300 21.18 -11.41 -8.20
C TYR A 300 22.58 -11.01 -7.75
N SER A 301 23.62 -11.23 -8.60
CA SER A 301 24.98 -10.79 -8.26
C SER A 301 25.07 -9.26 -8.13
N THR A 302 24.43 -8.52 -9.01
CA THR A 302 24.35 -7.05 -8.92
C THR A 302 23.63 -6.58 -7.64
N GLU A 303 22.58 -7.30 -7.22
CA GLU A 303 21.89 -7.01 -5.95
C GLU A 303 22.80 -7.16 -4.74
N ILE A 304 23.61 -8.23 -4.70
CA ILE A 304 24.59 -8.44 -3.65
C ILE A 304 25.60 -7.29 -3.63
N GLU A 305 26.14 -6.90 -4.79
CA GLU A 305 27.10 -5.79 -4.89
C GLU A 305 26.49 -4.46 -4.42
N ILE A 306 25.26 -4.14 -4.78
CA ILE A 306 24.58 -2.92 -4.34
C ILE A 306 24.38 -2.90 -2.82
N LYS A 307 24.10 -4.06 -2.21
CA LYS A 307 23.86 -4.19 -0.76
C LYS A 307 25.15 -4.31 0.07
N SER A 308 26.24 -4.74 -0.52
CA SER A 308 27.51 -5.02 0.18
C SER A 308 28.44 -3.81 0.26
N ASN A 309 28.00 -2.59 0.48
CA ASN A 309 28.84 -1.40 0.65
C ASN A 309 30.06 -1.33 -0.31
N SER A 310 29.84 -1.70 -1.55
CA SER A 310 30.92 -1.70 -2.56
C SER A 310 31.43 -0.27 -2.78
N SER A 311 32.70 -0.11 -3.01
CA SER A 311 33.33 1.16 -3.38
C SER A 311 32.89 1.67 -4.76
N ILE A 312 32.18 0.85 -5.52
CA ILE A 312 31.66 1.19 -6.84
C ILE A 312 30.35 1.95 -6.68
N ARG A 313 30.19 3.01 -7.44
CA ARG A 313 28.93 3.77 -7.48
C ARG A 313 27.78 2.85 -7.94
N LYS A 314 26.68 2.85 -7.19
CA LYS A 314 25.54 1.93 -7.40
C LYS A 314 24.84 2.16 -8.74
N ASP A 315 24.77 3.41 -9.22
CA ASP A 315 24.22 3.73 -10.54
C ASP A 315 25.03 3.09 -11.68
N LEU A 316 26.35 2.98 -11.53
CA LEU A 316 27.20 2.29 -12.51
C LEU A 316 26.94 0.78 -12.56
N LEU A 317 26.64 0.16 -11.43
CA LEU A 317 26.27 -1.26 -11.37
C LEU A 317 24.94 -1.50 -12.11
N ILE A 318 23.95 -0.63 -11.94
CA ILE A 318 22.69 -0.73 -12.68
C ILE A 318 22.89 -0.49 -14.18
N LYS A 319 23.68 0.52 -14.57
CA LYS A 319 24.01 0.80 -15.97
C LYS A 319 24.71 -0.40 -16.63
N ASN A 320 25.68 -1.00 -15.94
CA ASN A 320 26.36 -2.20 -16.42
C ASN A 320 25.40 -3.37 -16.59
N LEU A 321 24.52 -3.61 -15.60
CA LEU A 321 23.49 -4.65 -15.69
C LEU A 321 22.61 -4.46 -16.93
N ILE A 322 22.16 -3.25 -17.21
CA ILE A 322 21.32 -2.92 -18.38
C ILE A 322 22.06 -3.24 -19.69
N ILE A 323 23.34 -2.88 -19.80
CA ILE A 323 24.17 -3.16 -20.98
C ILE A 323 24.30 -4.68 -21.19
N GLU A 324 24.56 -5.43 -20.13
CA GLU A 324 24.70 -6.88 -20.21
C GLU A 324 23.39 -7.60 -20.56
N LEU A 325 22.27 -7.12 -20.00
CA LEU A 325 20.94 -7.64 -20.38
C LEU A 325 20.63 -7.35 -21.85
N CYS A 326 20.99 -6.17 -22.35
CA CYS A 326 20.84 -5.82 -23.76
C CYS A 326 21.70 -6.72 -24.65
N ALA A 327 22.93 -6.99 -24.27
CA ALA A 327 23.81 -7.91 -24.99
C ALA A 327 23.24 -9.34 -25.01
N THR A 328 22.73 -9.82 -23.87
CA THR A 328 22.06 -11.13 -23.75
C THR A 328 20.81 -11.23 -24.63
N ALA A 329 19.99 -10.20 -24.64
CA ALA A 329 18.78 -10.17 -25.48
C ALA A 329 19.09 -10.13 -26.97
N SER A 330 20.20 -9.50 -27.36
CA SER A 330 20.63 -9.34 -28.77
C SER A 330 21.48 -10.51 -29.29
N SER A 331 21.96 -11.42 -28.43
CA SER A 331 22.64 -12.65 -28.89
C SER A 331 21.63 -13.57 -29.60
N ALA A 332 22.09 -14.26 -30.64
CA ALA A 332 21.28 -15.20 -31.39
C ALA A 332 20.80 -16.39 -30.54
#